data_045a750aa8a394039f091496a4b9f55c
#
_entry.id   045a750aa8a394039f091496a4b9f55c
#
_cell.length_a   1.000
_cell.length_b   1.000
_cell.length_c   1.000
_cell.angle_alpha   90.00
_cell.angle_beta   90.00
_cell.angle_gamma   90.00
#
_symmetry.space_group_name_H-M   'P 1'
#
loop_
_entity.id
_entity.type
_entity.pdbx_description
1 polymer ?
#
loop_
_entity_poly.entity_id
_entity_poly.type
_entity_poly.pdbx_seq_one_letter_code
_entity_poly.pdbx_strand_id
1 'polypeptide(L)'
;IYFSWIFKFFNRGIIGIVFYTITYMLQTIFFFICLLVIKDKNSGFNISKLTNLKCLVLSNKFLAYIFSINLFSMAGLPPLFGFFSKFYIFSVLVETNQIYTIIILLIMSCISTFYYIRIVQAIFFSDNNKISPKSLIIITY
;
A
#
# COMPACT_ATOMS: atom_id res chain seq x y z
N ILE A 1 26.11 -17.68 27.70
CA ILE A 1 26.41 -16.93 26.48
C ILE A 1 25.34 -17.21 25.42
N TYR A 2 24.98 -18.46 25.10
CA TYR A 2 23.94 -18.79 24.11
C TYR A 2 22.54 -18.26 24.47
N PHE A 3 22.15 -18.29 25.73
CA PHE A 3 20.84 -17.83 26.18
C PHE A 3 20.63 -16.31 25.98
N SER A 4 21.66 -15.51 26.17
CA SER A 4 21.63 -14.06 25.96
C SER A 4 21.46 -13.69 24.48
N TRP A 5 22.05 -14.47 23.56
CA TRP A 5 21.89 -14.30 22.13
C TRP A 5 20.46 -14.62 21.66
N ILE A 6 19.90 -15.73 22.16
CA ILE A 6 18.52 -16.13 21.85
C ILE A 6 17.53 -15.07 22.34
N PHE A 7 17.72 -14.54 23.54
CA PHE A 7 16.82 -13.52 24.12
C PHE A 7 16.90 -12.18 23.37
N LYS A 8 18.08 -11.75 23.00
CA LYS A 8 18.30 -10.53 22.19
C LYS A 8 17.68 -10.67 20.80
N PHE A 9 17.77 -11.85 20.25
CA PHE A 9 17.21 -12.19 18.95
C PHE A 9 15.67 -12.21 18.97
N PHE A 10 15.08 -12.84 19.97
CA PHE A 10 13.64 -12.89 20.19
C PHE A 10 13.04 -11.49 20.35
N ASN A 11 13.68 -10.61 21.10
CA ASN A 11 13.27 -9.23 21.25
C ASN A 11 13.32 -8.44 19.93
N ARG A 12 14.35 -8.62 19.10
CA ARG A 12 14.41 -7.98 17.77
C ARG A 12 13.30 -8.45 16.85
N GLY A 13 12.97 -9.74 16.87
CA GLY A 13 11.86 -10.30 16.11
C GLY A 13 10.52 -9.69 16.51
N ILE A 14 10.24 -9.60 17.81
CA ILE A 14 9.00 -9.00 18.33
C ILE A 14 8.91 -7.53 17.94
N ILE A 15 9.98 -6.75 18.10
CA ILE A 15 10.01 -5.34 17.71
C ILE A 15 9.72 -5.19 16.20
N GLY A 16 10.28 -6.05 15.38
CA GLY A 16 10.04 -6.05 13.92
C GLY A 16 8.59 -6.32 13.55
N ILE A 17 7.98 -7.32 14.20
CA ILE A 17 6.58 -7.68 13.98
C ILE A 17 5.65 -6.53 14.40
N VAL A 18 5.89 -5.94 15.57
CA VAL A 18 5.10 -4.82 16.09
C VAL A 18 5.22 -3.61 15.15
N PHE A 19 6.43 -3.26 14.74
CA PHE A 19 6.68 -2.15 13.82
C PHE A 19 5.99 -2.36 12.47
N TYR A 20 6.10 -3.56 11.90
CA TYR A 20 5.42 -3.91 10.66
C TYR A 20 3.89 -3.82 10.79
N THR A 21 3.34 -4.37 11.87
CA THR A 21 1.88 -4.38 12.10
C THR A 21 1.34 -2.97 12.25
N ILE A 22 1.99 -2.10 13.01
CA ILE A 22 1.59 -0.70 13.18
C ILE A 22 1.65 0.04 11.84
N THR A 23 2.75 -0.09 11.11
CA THR A 23 2.92 0.55 9.79
C THR A 23 1.84 0.10 8.80
N TYR A 24 1.57 -1.20 8.75
CA TYR A 24 0.54 -1.77 7.88
C TYR A 24 -0.86 -1.30 8.26
N MET A 25 -1.21 -1.25 9.53
CA MET A 25 -2.49 -0.72 10.01
C MET A 25 -2.70 0.74 9.60
N LEU A 26 -1.70 1.59 9.81
CA LEU A 26 -1.78 3.00 9.42
C LEU A 26 -1.98 3.18 7.92
N GLN A 27 -1.23 2.44 7.09
CA GLN A 27 -1.36 2.49 5.64
C GLN A 27 -2.74 2.02 5.17
N THR A 28 -3.27 0.95 5.79
CA THR A 28 -4.58 0.39 5.45
C THR A 28 -5.70 1.35 5.83
N ILE A 29 -5.65 1.96 7.02
CA ILE A 29 -6.63 2.98 7.44
C ILE A 29 -6.59 4.16 6.46
N PHE A 30 -5.42 4.66 6.11
CA PHE A 30 -5.27 5.76 5.16
C PHE A 30 -5.81 5.42 3.77
N PHE A 31 -5.58 4.18 3.30
CA PHE A 31 -6.14 3.67 2.05
C PHE A 31 -7.68 3.72 2.06
N PHE A 32 -8.31 3.23 3.12
CA PHE A 32 -9.77 3.26 3.24
C PHE A 32 -10.32 4.69 3.35
N ILE A 33 -9.66 5.58 4.08
CA ILE A 33 -10.06 6.99 4.15
C ILE A 33 -10.05 7.60 2.74
N CYS A 34 -9.00 7.40 1.96
CA CYS A 34 -8.94 7.87 0.57
C CYS A 34 -10.10 7.30 -0.27
N LEU A 35 -10.43 6.02 -0.14
CA LEU A 35 -11.56 5.42 -0.85
C LEU A 35 -12.91 6.01 -0.45
N LEU A 36 -13.11 6.32 0.83
CA LEU A 36 -14.36 6.92 1.33
C LEU A 36 -14.55 8.36 0.84
N VAL A 37 -13.46 9.10 0.65
CA VAL A 37 -13.50 10.48 0.12
C VAL A 37 -13.88 10.50 -1.36
N ILE A 38 -13.58 9.42 -2.10
CA ILE A 38 -13.88 9.30 -3.52
C ILE A 38 -15.30 8.75 -3.70
N LYS A 39 -16.26 9.57 -4.13
CA LYS A 39 -17.64 9.16 -4.41
C LYS A 39 -17.99 9.31 -5.88
N ASP A 40 -18.87 8.45 -6.37
CA ASP A 40 -19.41 8.53 -7.73
C ASP A 40 -20.65 9.44 -7.78
N LYS A 41 -20.68 10.38 -8.73
CA LYS A 41 -21.75 11.38 -8.89
C LYS A 41 -23.10 10.75 -9.25
N ASN A 42 -23.09 9.68 -10.02
CA ASN A 42 -24.30 9.11 -10.59
C ASN A 42 -25.02 8.14 -9.65
N SER A 43 -24.30 7.50 -8.72
CA SER A 43 -24.87 6.49 -7.83
C SER A 43 -24.98 6.92 -6.38
N GLY A 44 -24.32 8.00 -5.97
CA GLY A 44 -24.24 8.42 -4.56
C GLY A 44 -23.50 7.40 -3.66
N PHE A 45 -23.11 6.26 -4.23
CA PHE A 45 -22.41 5.18 -3.54
C PHE A 45 -20.89 5.26 -3.74
N ASN A 46 -20.15 4.64 -2.84
CA ASN A 46 -18.70 4.50 -2.95
C ASN A 46 -18.31 3.76 -4.24
N ILE A 47 -17.13 4.06 -4.76
CA ILE A 47 -16.61 3.45 -5.98
C ILE A 47 -16.57 1.94 -5.84
N SER A 48 -17.38 1.24 -6.62
CA SER A 48 -17.41 -0.23 -6.68
C SER A 48 -16.55 -0.83 -7.79
N LYS A 49 -16.12 0.00 -8.76
CA LYS A 49 -15.37 -0.46 -9.94
C LYS A 49 -14.06 0.32 -10.11
N LEU A 50 -12.97 -0.40 -10.41
CA LEU A 50 -11.66 0.18 -10.73
C LEU A 50 -11.71 1.16 -11.91
N THR A 51 -12.69 1.00 -12.80
CA THR A 51 -12.89 1.90 -13.93
C THR A 51 -13.19 3.34 -13.51
N ASN A 52 -13.80 3.55 -12.34
CA ASN A 52 -14.13 4.87 -11.83
C ASN A 52 -12.91 5.59 -11.23
N LEU A 53 -11.89 4.85 -10.77
CA LEU A 53 -10.61 5.41 -10.31
C LEU A 53 -9.84 6.12 -11.45
N LYS A 54 -10.12 5.74 -12.68
CA LYS A 54 -9.48 6.36 -13.87
C LYS A 54 -9.75 7.87 -14.00
N CYS A 55 -10.89 8.32 -13.49
CA CYS A 55 -11.27 9.74 -13.54
C CYS A 55 -10.73 10.55 -12.35
N LEU A 56 -10.03 9.93 -11.40
CA LEU A 56 -9.57 10.61 -10.19
C LEU A 56 -8.58 11.74 -10.50
N VAL A 57 -7.64 11.49 -11.43
CA VAL A 57 -6.65 12.50 -11.86
C VAL A 57 -7.31 13.70 -12.52
N LEU A 58 -8.40 13.47 -13.25
CA LEU A 58 -9.12 14.54 -13.94
C LEU A 58 -9.95 15.39 -12.99
N SER A 59 -10.48 14.79 -11.91
CA SER A 59 -11.31 15.50 -10.93
C SER A 59 -10.48 16.18 -9.84
N ASN A 60 -9.48 15.52 -9.28
CA ASN A 60 -8.58 16.10 -8.28
C ASN A 60 -7.21 15.43 -8.32
N LYS A 61 -6.24 16.12 -8.93
CA LYS A 61 -4.87 15.66 -9.08
C LYS A 61 -4.19 15.41 -7.72
N PHE A 62 -4.42 16.30 -6.74
CA PHE A 62 -3.79 16.21 -5.42
C PHE A 62 -4.17 14.91 -4.69
N LEU A 63 -5.45 14.57 -4.69
CA LEU A 63 -5.95 13.33 -4.08
C LEU A 63 -5.42 12.09 -4.81
N ALA A 64 -5.32 12.13 -6.14
CA ALA A 64 -4.75 11.06 -6.93
C ALA A 64 -3.27 10.81 -6.58
N TYR A 65 -2.48 11.86 -6.40
CA TYR A 65 -1.07 11.74 -5.99
C TYR A 65 -0.93 11.17 -4.57
N ILE A 66 -1.70 11.67 -3.61
CA ILE A 66 -1.68 11.17 -2.22
C ILE A 66 -2.05 9.68 -2.18
N PHE A 67 -3.11 9.29 -2.89
CA PHE A 67 -3.54 7.91 -2.97
C PHE A 67 -2.46 7.01 -3.60
N SER A 68 -1.81 7.47 -4.67
CA SER A 68 -0.74 6.72 -5.33
C SER A 68 0.51 6.59 -4.46
N ILE A 69 0.89 7.62 -3.71
CA ILE A 69 2.01 7.55 -2.75
C ILE A 69 1.71 6.51 -1.66
N ASN A 70 0.47 6.45 -1.17
CA ASN A 70 0.09 5.43 -0.20
C ASN A 70 0.17 4.01 -0.79
N LEU A 71 -0.28 3.82 -2.04
CA LEU A 71 -0.16 2.54 -2.75
C LEU A 71 1.30 2.12 -2.94
N PHE A 72 2.18 3.05 -3.29
CA PHE A 72 3.62 2.78 -3.38
C PHE A 72 4.24 2.45 -2.01
N SER A 73 3.75 3.07 -0.94
CA SER A 73 4.17 2.73 0.42
C SER A 73 3.76 1.32 0.80
N MET A 74 2.53 0.89 0.48
CA MET A 74 2.05 -0.48 0.69
C MET A 74 2.82 -1.50 -0.17
N ALA A 75 3.17 -1.13 -1.40
CA ALA A 75 4.04 -1.92 -2.25
C ALA A 75 5.43 -2.16 -1.63
N GLY A 76 5.89 -1.22 -0.82
CA GLY A 76 7.21 -1.28 -0.18
C GLY A 76 8.31 -0.72 -1.08
N LEU A 77 8.02 0.32 -1.85
CA LEU A 77 9.04 1.00 -2.64
C LEU A 77 9.88 1.93 -1.76
N PRO A 78 11.22 1.92 -1.91
CA PRO A 78 12.04 2.94 -1.28
C PRO A 78 11.74 4.31 -1.92
N PRO A 79 11.66 5.41 -1.16
CA PRO A 79 12.03 5.66 0.22
C PRO A 79 10.87 5.69 1.24
N LEU A 80 9.79 4.95 1.02
CA LEU A 80 8.56 5.02 1.80
C LEU A 80 8.60 4.11 3.04
N PHE A 81 7.76 4.41 4.05
CA PHE A 81 7.74 3.70 5.34
C PHE A 81 7.47 2.19 5.20
N GLY A 82 6.65 1.77 4.23
CA GLY A 82 6.40 0.36 3.95
C GLY A 82 7.63 -0.44 3.55
N PHE A 83 8.63 0.20 2.94
CA PHE A 83 9.91 -0.43 2.64
C PHE A 83 10.69 -0.75 3.92
N PHE A 84 10.81 0.22 4.83
CA PHE A 84 11.59 0.02 6.06
C PHE A 84 11.01 -1.07 6.95
N SER A 85 9.69 -1.18 7.05
CA SER A 85 9.04 -2.23 7.84
C SER A 85 9.30 -3.63 7.26
N LYS A 86 9.21 -3.80 5.95
CA LYS A 86 9.52 -5.07 5.28
C LYS A 86 11.02 -5.40 5.39
N PHE A 87 11.87 -4.41 5.15
CA PHE A 87 13.32 -4.58 5.23
C PHE A 87 13.78 -5.05 6.62
N TYR A 88 13.18 -4.48 7.67
CA TYR A 88 13.50 -4.89 9.04
C TYR A 88 13.14 -6.36 9.31
N ILE A 89 11.98 -6.83 8.85
CA ILE A 89 11.59 -8.24 8.96
C ILE A 89 12.56 -9.14 8.19
N PHE A 90 12.92 -8.76 6.96
CA PHE A 90 13.88 -9.53 6.17
C PHE A 90 15.23 -9.63 6.85
N SER A 91 15.75 -8.55 7.45
CA SER A 91 17.03 -8.58 8.15
C SER A 91 17.01 -9.56 9.33
N VAL A 92 15.92 -9.59 10.10
CA VAL A 92 15.77 -10.55 11.21
C VAL A 92 15.71 -11.99 10.71
N LEU A 93 15.00 -12.26 9.60
CA LEU A 93 14.90 -13.60 9.02
C LEU A 93 16.24 -14.10 8.44
N VAL A 94 17.04 -13.22 7.87
CA VAL A 94 18.40 -13.56 7.41
C VAL A 94 19.30 -13.95 8.57
N GLU A 95 19.25 -13.21 9.68
CA GLU A 95 20.00 -13.54 10.90
C GLU A 95 19.61 -14.93 11.49
N THR A 96 18.34 -15.38 11.26
CA THR A 96 17.85 -16.71 11.71
C THR A 96 18.13 -17.85 10.74
N ASN A 97 18.75 -17.58 9.59
CA ASN A 97 18.91 -18.57 8.52
C ASN A 97 17.59 -19.21 8.03
N GLN A 98 16.46 -18.50 8.15
CA GLN A 98 15.13 -18.96 7.71
C GLN A 98 14.92 -18.73 6.21
N ILE A 99 15.76 -19.33 5.37
CA ILE A 99 15.81 -19.08 3.92
C ILE A 99 14.46 -19.37 3.23
N TYR A 100 13.79 -20.46 3.59
CA TYR A 100 12.49 -20.80 3.01
C TYR A 100 11.42 -19.74 3.28
N THR A 101 11.35 -19.23 4.50
CA THR A 101 10.41 -18.17 4.89
C THR A 101 10.69 -16.88 4.13
N ILE A 102 11.96 -16.52 3.94
CA ILE A 102 12.37 -15.34 3.17
C ILE A 102 11.88 -15.45 1.72
N ILE A 103 12.09 -16.59 1.07
CA ILE A 103 11.67 -16.81 -0.33
C ILE A 103 10.16 -16.66 -0.48
N ILE A 104 9.38 -17.26 0.42
CA ILE A 104 7.91 -17.17 0.39
C ILE A 104 7.46 -15.72 0.56
N LEU A 105 8.02 -14.99 1.53
CA LEU A 105 7.67 -13.59 1.77
C LEU A 105 8.06 -12.68 0.60
N LEU A 106 9.19 -12.93 -0.06
CA LEU A 106 9.60 -12.19 -1.26
C LEU A 106 8.60 -12.40 -2.40
N ILE A 107 8.20 -13.63 -2.68
CA ILE A 107 7.23 -13.95 -3.75
C ILE A 107 5.90 -13.25 -3.45
N MET A 108 5.37 -13.35 -2.22
CA MET A 108 4.12 -12.71 -1.82
C MET A 108 4.21 -11.18 -1.90
N SER A 109 5.35 -10.61 -1.53
CA SER A 109 5.61 -9.17 -1.65
C SER A 109 5.63 -8.71 -3.12
N CYS A 110 6.24 -9.48 -4.03
CA CYS A 110 6.24 -9.18 -5.47
C CYS A 110 4.83 -9.20 -6.07
N ILE A 111 4.02 -10.20 -5.73
CA ILE A 111 2.63 -10.31 -6.18
C ILE A 111 1.83 -9.09 -5.71
N SER A 112 1.92 -8.74 -4.44
CA SER A 112 1.23 -7.56 -3.87
C SER A 112 1.65 -6.27 -4.57
N THR A 113 2.94 -6.07 -4.79
CA THR A 113 3.51 -4.90 -5.48
C THR A 113 2.96 -4.78 -6.90
N PHE A 114 2.83 -5.89 -7.63
CA PHE A 114 2.25 -5.90 -8.96
C PHE A 114 0.80 -5.36 -8.97
N TYR A 115 -0.03 -5.78 -8.00
CA TYR A 115 -1.40 -5.28 -7.89
C TYR A 115 -1.46 -3.78 -7.58
N TYR A 116 -0.63 -3.27 -6.69
CA TYR A 116 -0.60 -1.84 -6.36
C TYR A 116 -0.14 -1.00 -7.54
N ILE A 117 0.89 -1.42 -8.27
CA ILE A 117 1.36 -0.72 -9.47
C ILE A 117 0.25 -0.71 -10.55
N ARG A 118 -0.47 -1.81 -10.72
CA ARG A 118 -1.59 -1.88 -11.68
C ARG A 118 -2.71 -0.89 -11.34
N ILE A 119 -3.02 -0.69 -10.07
CA ILE A 119 -4.00 0.32 -9.64
C ILE A 119 -3.49 1.73 -9.97
N VAL A 120 -2.22 2.03 -9.67
CA VAL A 120 -1.61 3.33 -10.02
C VAL A 120 -1.62 3.57 -11.52
N GLN A 121 -1.28 2.57 -12.32
CA GLN A 121 -1.38 2.66 -13.78
C GLN A 121 -2.82 2.95 -14.23
N ALA A 122 -3.82 2.30 -13.64
CA ALA A 122 -5.22 2.56 -13.94
C ALA A 122 -5.64 4.00 -13.62
N ILE A 123 -5.05 4.63 -12.61
CA ILE A 123 -5.34 6.01 -12.20
C ILE A 123 -4.73 7.02 -13.20
N PHE A 124 -3.46 6.82 -13.60
CA PHE A 124 -2.72 7.82 -14.38
C PHE A 124 -2.74 7.60 -15.89
N PHE A 125 -2.74 6.35 -16.37
CA PHE A 125 -2.57 5.99 -17.79
C PHE A 125 -3.86 5.52 -18.46
N SER A 126 -5.03 5.97 -18.02
CA SER A 126 -6.26 5.60 -18.69
C SER A 126 -6.52 6.50 -19.90
N ASP A 127 -6.89 5.87 -21.04
CA ASP A 127 -7.30 6.57 -22.24
C ASP A 127 -8.50 7.48 -21.98
N ASN A 128 -8.31 8.79 -22.27
CA ASN A 128 -9.30 9.85 -22.07
C ASN A 128 -10.54 9.73 -22.99
N ASN A 129 -10.53 8.82 -23.96
CA ASN A 129 -11.52 8.81 -25.06
C ASN A 129 -12.89 8.21 -24.70
N LYS A 130 -13.10 7.69 -23.49
CA LYS A 130 -14.37 7.00 -23.13
C LYS A 130 -15.04 7.44 -21.84
N ILE A 131 -14.52 8.44 -21.12
CA ILE A 131 -15.07 8.76 -19.79
C ILE A 131 -15.22 10.28 -19.64
N SER A 132 -16.46 10.73 -19.38
CA SER A 132 -16.70 12.14 -19.10
C SER A 132 -16.15 12.50 -17.70
N PRO A 133 -15.36 13.59 -17.56
CA PRO A 133 -14.80 14.01 -16.28
C PRO A 133 -15.86 14.45 -15.25
N LYS A 134 -17.13 14.52 -15.66
CA LYS A 134 -18.26 14.93 -14.81
C LYS A 134 -18.79 13.84 -13.87
N SER A 135 -18.23 12.61 -13.89
CA SER A 135 -18.77 11.48 -13.13
C SER A 135 -18.29 11.37 -11.70
N LEU A 136 -17.24 12.09 -11.29
CA LEU A 136 -16.72 12.04 -9.92
C LEU A 136 -16.93 13.37 -9.18
N ILE A 137 -17.60 13.31 -8.03
CA ILE A 137 -17.62 14.42 -7.05
C ILE A 137 -16.67 14.03 -5.92
N ILE A 138 -15.69 14.89 -5.67
CA ILE A 138 -14.94 14.86 -4.43
C ILE A 138 -15.71 15.76 -3.46
N ILE A 139 -16.09 15.22 -2.33
CA ILE A 139 -16.67 16.02 -1.26
C ILE A 139 -15.52 16.84 -0.67
N THR A 140 -15.36 18.06 -1.16
CA THR A 140 -14.63 19.11 -0.46
C THR A 140 -15.58 19.69 0.57
N TYR A 141 -15.33 19.43 1.86
CA TYR A 141 -15.81 20.26 2.95
C TYR A 141 -14.96 21.48 3.05
#